data_be91d417118d5e9a9428e9a7aede9ee8
#
_entry.id   be91d417118d5e9a9428e9a7aede9ee8
#
_cell.length_a   1.000
_cell.length_b   1.000
_cell.length_c   1.000
_cell.angle_alpha   90.00
_cell.angle_beta   90.00
_cell.angle_gamma   90.00
#
_symmetry.space_group_name_H-M   'P 1'
#
loop_
_entity.id
_entity.type
_entity.pdbx_description
1 polymer ?
#
loop_
_entity_poly.entity_id
_entity_poly.type
_entity_poly.pdbx_seq_one_letter_code
_entity_poly.pdbx_strand_id
1 'polypeptide(L)'
;AMEGGDLLISGSVRGDLATCMNQGSIIVCGDVLGDVGKMMENGKIFIAGDFDKNDNLEVKNISPSDWKKVKKELKDNGIDSRDLTFKSVSSKKIFKKDNTKKPEYISLTSDIISVPASLTRRPRTPGLDEINLSLTIGAKREEPLNLTIPLLWQGANAPTYFSWKINEKITNELDNSNIAIIDLTATNISRRLDMKRPTDLAYVIDLLNQGSANRLPILVRIYAGDLDNDLGVIAKSGADGVIIVSDKVPIEAALVSSRNYNKEMTILAETNQLNYQDSVKLLALGASGIFLQSKCSGSDLKEFGVSLAKEIGLLGVGSISDLGTEHLRTTSQRVASMTGIAIAGYNSVLPIWRH
;
A
#
# COMPACT_ATOMS: atom_id res chain seq x y z
N ALA A 1 19.87 5.13 2.45
CA ALA A 1 20.10 3.75 1.98
C ALA A 1 21.56 3.57 1.57
N MET A 2 22.12 2.38 1.83
CA MET A 2 23.49 2.03 1.41
C MET A 2 23.41 0.88 0.41
N GLU A 3 23.93 1.10 -0.81
CA GLU A 3 23.85 0.11 -1.89
C GLU A 3 25.17 -0.63 -2.15
N GLY A 4 26.20 -0.36 -1.33
CA GLY A 4 27.50 -0.99 -1.43
C GLY A 4 28.59 -0.16 -0.77
N GLY A 5 29.84 -0.63 -0.86
CA GLY A 5 30.99 0.00 -0.24
C GLY A 5 31.16 -0.37 1.24
N ASP A 6 32.19 0.20 1.84
CA ASP A 6 32.52 -0.01 3.26
C ASP A 6 32.54 1.34 3.99
N LEU A 7 31.86 1.40 5.14
CA LEU A 7 31.81 2.59 6.01
C LEU A 7 32.44 2.25 7.35
N LEU A 8 33.42 3.04 7.78
CA LEU A 8 34.07 2.92 9.08
C LEU A 8 33.74 4.13 9.96
N ILE A 9 33.23 3.87 11.15
CA ILE A 9 32.90 4.87 12.17
C ILE A 9 33.73 4.55 13.42
N SER A 10 34.68 5.42 13.74
CA SER A 10 35.61 5.23 14.86
C SER A 10 35.02 5.47 16.24
N GLY A 11 33.83 6.02 16.32
CA GLY A 11 33.13 6.32 17.58
C GLY A 11 31.73 5.75 17.63
N SER A 12 30.87 6.33 18.48
CA SER A 12 29.46 5.95 18.65
C SER A 12 28.53 6.69 17.68
N VAL A 13 27.39 6.08 17.37
CA VAL A 13 26.35 6.63 16.49
C VAL A 13 25.15 7.05 17.33
N ARG A 14 24.68 8.30 17.14
CA ARG A 14 23.48 8.86 17.82
C ARG A 14 22.29 8.95 16.87
N GLY A 15 21.87 7.86 16.29
CA GLY A 15 20.76 7.84 15.37
C GLY A 15 20.64 6.48 14.71
N ASP A 16 19.68 6.35 13.81
CA ASP A 16 19.46 5.11 13.11
C ASP A 16 20.64 4.75 12.21
N LEU A 17 21.06 3.50 12.29
CA LEU A 17 22.20 2.97 11.53
C LEU A 17 21.73 1.93 10.51
N ALA A 18 22.28 2.00 9.29
CA ALA A 18 22.02 1.03 8.20
C ALA A 18 20.54 0.90 7.81
N THR A 19 19.78 1.97 7.91
CA THR A 19 18.38 2.00 7.43
C THR A 19 18.35 1.79 5.92
N CYS A 20 17.51 0.85 5.45
CA CYS A 20 17.37 0.46 4.04
C CYS A 20 18.71 0.02 3.39
N MET A 21 19.59 -0.61 4.14
CA MET A 21 20.87 -1.08 3.61
C MET A 21 20.67 -2.33 2.75
N ASN A 22 21.14 -2.27 1.50
CA ASN A 22 21.01 -3.36 0.52
C ASN A 22 22.30 -4.16 0.34
N GLN A 23 23.45 -3.50 0.43
CA GLN A 23 24.76 -4.12 0.27
C GLN A 23 25.83 -3.34 1.03
N GLY A 24 27.03 -3.93 1.10
CA GLY A 24 28.19 -3.30 1.71
C GLY A 24 28.44 -3.72 3.14
N SER A 25 29.35 -3.04 3.82
CA SER A 25 29.62 -3.25 5.24
C SER A 25 29.79 -1.95 6.01
N ILE A 26 29.30 -1.95 7.24
CA ILE A 26 29.45 -0.83 8.18
C ILE A 26 30.20 -1.35 9.42
N ILE A 27 31.24 -0.65 9.83
CA ILE A 27 32.04 -0.97 11.01
C ILE A 27 31.88 0.19 11.98
N VAL A 28 31.41 -0.08 13.19
CA VAL A 28 31.23 0.91 14.27
C VAL A 28 32.06 0.48 15.47
N CYS A 29 33.02 1.31 15.90
CA CYS A 29 33.90 1.02 17.03
C CYS A 29 33.30 1.37 18.39
N GLY A 30 32.19 2.08 18.44
CA GLY A 30 31.45 2.48 19.64
C GLY A 30 30.03 1.95 19.68
N ASP A 31 29.17 2.59 20.47
CA ASP A 31 27.77 2.24 20.68
C ASP A 31 26.88 2.80 19.58
N VAL A 32 25.70 2.18 19.40
CA VAL A 32 24.64 2.72 18.52
C VAL A 32 23.41 2.99 19.38
N LEU A 33 23.05 4.27 19.53
CA LEU A 33 21.97 4.75 20.38
C LEU A 33 20.63 4.89 19.65
N GLY A 34 20.55 4.51 18.37
CA GLY A 34 19.35 4.48 17.57
C GLY A 34 19.04 3.08 17.03
N ASP A 35 18.02 2.98 16.20
CA ASP A 35 17.63 1.71 15.57
C ASP A 35 18.72 1.20 14.61
N VAL A 36 19.04 -0.09 14.70
CA VAL A 36 20.02 -0.73 13.81
C VAL A 36 19.34 -1.55 12.74
N GLY A 37 19.76 -1.37 11.49
CA GLY A 37 19.35 -2.22 10.35
C GLY A 37 17.87 -2.20 10.06
N LYS A 38 17.20 -1.09 10.30
CA LYS A 38 15.80 -0.89 9.94
C LYS A 38 15.63 -1.03 8.45
N MET A 39 14.77 -1.97 8.02
CA MET A 39 14.58 -2.30 6.60
C MET A 39 15.85 -2.76 5.87
N MET A 40 16.83 -3.29 6.60
CA MET A 40 18.05 -3.84 6.01
C MET A 40 17.76 -5.18 5.33
N GLU A 41 18.19 -5.33 4.08
CA GLU A 41 18.01 -6.58 3.31
C GLU A 41 19.25 -7.44 3.27
N ASN A 42 20.35 -6.82 2.92
CA ASN A 42 21.65 -7.46 2.81
C ASN A 42 22.73 -6.53 3.37
N GLY A 43 23.96 -7.01 3.30
CA GLY A 43 25.09 -6.33 3.90
C GLY A 43 25.41 -6.85 5.29
N LYS A 44 26.43 -6.32 5.90
CA LYS A 44 26.89 -6.67 7.23
C LYS A 44 27.22 -5.42 8.05
N ILE A 45 26.82 -5.42 9.31
CA ILE A 45 27.20 -4.38 10.26
C ILE A 45 28.04 -5.04 11.34
N PHE A 46 29.16 -4.45 11.67
CA PHE A 46 30.06 -4.89 12.73
C PHE A 46 30.07 -3.81 13.82
N ILE A 47 29.63 -4.12 15.01
CA ILE A 47 29.52 -3.17 16.14
C ILE A 47 30.33 -3.69 17.32
N ALA A 48 31.23 -2.86 17.85
CA ALA A 48 32.03 -3.20 19.02
C ALA A 48 31.36 -2.82 20.35
N GLY A 49 30.49 -1.79 20.33
CA GLY A 49 29.77 -1.32 21.50
C GLY A 49 28.39 -1.94 21.67
N ASP A 50 27.58 -1.31 22.53
CA ASP A 50 26.20 -1.70 22.78
C ASP A 50 25.23 -1.12 21.73
N PHE A 51 24.16 -1.85 21.49
CA PHE A 51 23.09 -1.44 20.59
C PHE A 51 21.78 -2.18 20.89
N ASP A 52 20.65 -1.57 20.56
CA ASP A 52 19.35 -2.19 20.71
C ASP A 52 19.13 -3.27 19.65
N LYS A 53 18.73 -4.47 20.12
CA LYS A 53 18.45 -5.59 19.22
C LYS A 53 17.07 -5.47 18.63
N ASN A 54 16.98 -5.55 17.31
CA ASN A 54 15.75 -5.67 16.58
C ASN A 54 15.49 -7.14 16.22
N ASP A 55 14.25 -7.63 16.39
CA ASP A 55 13.85 -9.01 16.13
C ASP A 55 14.07 -9.46 14.66
N ASN A 56 14.20 -8.53 13.75
CA ASN A 56 14.45 -8.77 12.32
C ASN A 56 15.94 -8.99 11.98
N LEU A 57 16.81 -8.81 12.95
CA LEU A 57 18.25 -8.95 12.77
C LEU A 57 18.78 -10.23 13.42
N GLU A 58 19.72 -10.84 12.73
CA GLU A 58 20.54 -11.92 13.27
C GLU A 58 21.83 -11.32 13.81
N VAL A 59 22.06 -11.50 15.11
CA VAL A 59 23.29 -11.04 15.80
C VAL A 59 24.13 -12.27 16.14
N LYS A 60 25.36 -12.31 15.63
CA LYS A 60 26.33 -13.38 15.87
C LYS A 60 27.67 -12.81 16.31
N ASN A 61 28.49 -13.67 16.88
CA ASN A 61 29.91 -13.33 17.02
C ASN A 61 30.54 -13.20 15.63
N ILE A 62 31.47 -12.29 15.48
CA ILE A 62 32.17 -12.07 14.20
C ILE A 62 32.90 -13.35 13.74
N SER A 63 32.74 -13.71 12.47
CA SER A 63 33.46 -14.87 11.91
C SER A 63 34.94 -14.55 11.73
N PRO A 64 35.84 -15.59 11.71
CA PRO A 64 37.26 -15.36 11.45
C PRO A 64 37.57 -14.67 10.10
N SER A 65 36.77 -14.93 9.10
CA SER A 65 36.88 -14.28 7.77
C SER A 65 36.49 -12.80 7.81
N ASP A 66 35.37 -12.50 8.49
CA ASP A 66 34.90 -11.12 8.67
C ASP A 66 35.85 -10.34 9.57
N TRP A 67 36.38 -10.97 10.63
CA TRP A 67 37.35 -10.34 11.49
C TRP A 67 38.63 -9.93 10.75
N LYS A 68 39.11 -10.78 9.84
CA LYS A 68 40.26 -10.44 9.01
C LYS A 68 40.03 -9.18 8.16
N LYS A 69 38.81 -9.04 7.61
CA LYS A 69 38.41 -7.84 6.86
C LYS A 69 38.33 -6.61 7.76
N VAL A 70 37.62 -6.70 8.88
CA VAL A 70 37.46 -5.61 9.85
C VAL A 70 38.82 -5.16 10.38
N LYS A 71 39.68 -6.10 10.77
CA LYS A 71 41.02 -5.79 11.30
C LYS A 71 41.90 -5.07 10.28
N LYS A 72 41.77 -5.40 9.00
CA LYS A 72 42.48 -4.71 7.92
C LYS A 72 42.00 -3.26 7.82
N GLU A 73 40.69 -3.04 7.75
CA GLU A 73 40.09 -1.70 7.67
C GLU A 73 40.47 -0.82 8.87
N LEU A 74 40.45 -1.38 10.09
CA LEU A 74 40.86 -0.66 11.30
C LEU A 74 42.33 -0.25 11.21
N LYS A 75 43.21 -1.18 10.81
CA LYS A 75 44.64 -0.93 10.69
C LYS A 75 44.97 0.12 9.62
N ASP A 76 44.30 0.04 8.47
CA ASP A 76 44.53 0.96 7.35
C ASP A 76 44.07 2.40 7.73
N ASN A 77 43.16 2.52 8.69
CA ASN A 77 42.70 3.80 9.25
C ASN A 77 43.32 4.17 10.60
N GLY A 78 44.36 3.48 11.07
CA GLY A 78 45.08 3.80 12.26
C GLY A 78 44.37 3.54 13.61
N ILE A 79 43.33 2.69 13.60
CA ILE A 79 42.52 2.35 14.77
C ILE A 79 43.07 1.08 15.40
N ASP A 80 43.37 1.14 16.72
CA ASP A 80 43.80 -0.02 17.49
C ASP A 80 42.64 -0.98 17.76
N SER A 81 42.79 -2.24 17.39
CA SER A 81 41.77 -3.25 17.52
C SER A 81 41.87 -4.15 18.75
N ARG A 82 42.87 -3.90 19.63
CA ARG A 82 43.20 -4.81 20.77
C ARG A 82 42.09 -4.94 21.79
N ASP A 83 41.34 -3.85 22.02
CA ASP A 83 40.30 -3.79 23.05
C ASP A 83 38.89 -3.85 22.45
N LEU A 84 38.76 -4.07 21.13
CA LEU A 84 37.48 -4.07 20.42
C LEU A 84 36.98 -5.49 20.16
N THR A 85 35.79 -5.79 20.65
CA THR A 85 35.10 -7.08 20.38
C THR A 85 33.82 -6.85 19.56
N PHE A 86 33.85 -7.26 18.31
CA PHE A 86 32.78 -6.99 17.38
C PHE A 86 31.70 -8.09 17.37
N LYS A 87 30.45 -7.65 17.35
CA LYS A 87 29.30 -8.48 16.95
C LYS A 87 29.00 -8.24 15.48
N SER A 88 28.68 -9.29 14.75
CA SER A 88 28.23 -9.22 13.36
C SER A 88 26.71 -9.20 13.35
N VAL A 89 26.15 -8.17 12.73
CA VAL A 89 24.71 -7.98 12.57
C VAL A 89 24.37 -8.07 11.10
N SER A 90 23.38 -8.88 10.77
CA SER A 90 22.87 -9.06 9.42
C SER A 90 21.35 -9.23 9.45
N SER A 91 20.70 -9.00 8.32
CA SER A 91 19.28 -9.31 8.19
C SER A 91 19.03 -10.81 8.37
N LYS A 92 18.03 -11.19 9.15
CA LYS A 92 17.56 -12.58 9.17
C LYS A 92 17.12 -12.95 7.75
N LYS A 93 17.70 -14.01 7.18
CA LYS A 93 17.20 -14.57 5.92
C LYS A 93 15.79 -15.08 6.18
N ILE A 94 14.80 -14.31 5.79
CA ILE A 94 13.43 -14.79 5.79
C ILE A 94 13.34 -15.77 4.62
N PHE A 95 13.08 -17.04 4.90
CA PHE A 95 12.82 -18.02 3.86
C PHE A 95 11.77 -17.43 2.93
N LYS A 96 12.07 -17.38 1.62
CA LYS A 96 11.08 -17.08 0.60
C LYS A 96 9.98 -18.12 0.73
N LYS A 97 8.93 -17.80 1.44
CA LYS A 97 7.71 -18.59 1.38
C LYS A 97 7.17 -18.37 -0.02
N ASP A 98 6.93 -19.47 -0.71
CA ASP A 98 6.38 -19.48 -2.07
C ASP A 98 5.14 -18.55 -2.12
N ASN A 99 5.31 -17.34 -2.66
CA ASN A 99 4.25 -16.34 -2.80
C ASN A 99 3.35 -16.65 -4.02
N THR A 100 3.25 -17.92 -4.42
CA THR A 100 2.41 -18.36 -5.53
C THR A 100 0.92 -18.51 -5.16
N LYS A 101 0.55 -18.40 -3.88
CA LYS A 101 -0.87 -18.31 -3.53
C LYS A 101 -1.35 -16.89 -3.87
N LYS A 102 -2.09 -16.79 -4.96
CA LYS A 102 -2.91 -15.61 -5.25
C LYS A 102 -3.80 -15.34 -4.03
N PRO A 103 -3.96 -14.07 -3.62
CA PRO A 103 -4.90 -13.74 -2.55
C PRO A 103 -6.28 -14.30 -2.89
N GLU A 104 -6.91 -14.95 -1.94
CA GLU A 104 -8.27 -15.47 -2.07
C GLU A 104 -9.21 -14.30 -1.80
N TYR A 105 -9.74 -13.69 -2.87
CA TYR A 105 -10.64 -12.54 -2.74
C TYR A 105 -11.99 -13.01 -2.23
N ILE A 106 -12.35 -12.57 -1.03
CA ILE A 106 -13.68 -12.77 -0.46
C ILE A 106 -14.54 -11.58 -0.86
N SER A 107 -15.65 -11.83 -1.53
CA SER A 107 -16.57 -10.79 -2.00
C SER A 107 -18.01 -11.14 -1.65
N LEU A 108 -18.79 -10.13 -1.31
CA LEU A 108 -20.22 -10.20 -1.03
C LEU A 108 -21.06 -9.55 -2.15
N THR A 109 -20.46 -9.16 -3.25
CA THR A 109 -21.14 -8.44 -4.34
C THR A 109 -22.31 -9.21 -4.92
N SER A 110 -22.28 -10.57 -4.88
CA SER A 110 -23.41 -11.42 -5.34
C SER A 110 -24.71 -11.19 -4.55
N ASP A 111 -24.59 -10.81 -3.28
CA ASP A 111 -25.73 -10.57 -2.40
C ASP A 111 -26.18 -9.10 -2.37
N ILE A 112 -25.50 -8.25 -3.16
CA ILE A 112 -25.77 -6.82 -3.26
C ILE A 112 -26.41 -6.53 -4.62
N ILE A 113 -27.48 -5.75 -4.60
CA ILE A 113 -28.23 -5.33 -5.80
C ILE A 113 -28.10 -3.81 -5.93
N SER A 114 -27.74 -3.35 -7.13
CA SER A 114 -27.80 -1.92 -7.47
C SER A 114 -29.24 -1.54 -7.82
N VAL A 115 -29.70 -0.44 -7.26
CA VAL A 115 -31.07 0.06 -7.46
C VAL A 115 -31.07 1.58 -7.58
N PRO A 116 -31.94 2.19 -8.36
CA PRO A 116 -32.13 3.64 -8.35
C PRO A 116 -32.48 4.15 -6.95
N ALA A 117 -31.93 5.29 -6.57
CA ALA A 117 -32.06 5.86 -5.22
C ALA A 117 -33.53 6.13 -4.82
N SER A 118 -34.44 6.34 -5.74
CA SER A 118 -35.86 6.57 -5.47
C SER A 118 -36.76 6.20 -6.64
N LEU A 119 -37.84 5.46 -6.35
CA LEU A 119 -38.91 5.22 -7.32
C LEU A 119 -39.83 6.46 -7.51
N THR A 120 -39.90 7.34 -6.49
CA THR A 120 -40.71 8.55 -6.51
C THR A 120 -40.02 9.74 -7.17
N ARG A 121 -38.69 9.71 -7.18
CA ARG A 121 -37.85 10.65 -7.90
C ARG A 121 -37.04 9.85 -8.90
N ARG A 122 -37.67 9.48 -10.02
CA ARG A 122 -36.85 8.98 -11.16
C ARG A 122 -36.04 10.15 -11.68
N PRO A 123 -34.76 10.27 -11.33
CA PRO A 123 -33.92 11.27 -11.95
C PRO A 123 -33.91 10.94 -13.45
N ARG A 124 -33.80 11.95 -14.27
CA ARG A 124 -33.52 11.78 -15.71
C ARG A 124 -32.30 10.87 -15.82
N THR A 125 -32.39 9.79 -16.57
CA THR A 125 -31.23 8.98 -16.90
C THR A 125 -30.27 9.87 -17.69
N PRO A 126 -29.07 10.18 -17.17
CA PRO A 126 -28.11 11.01 -17.92
C PRO A 126 -27.67 10.29 -19.19
N GLY A 127 -27.34 11.04 -20.23
CA GLY A 127 -26.70 10.49 -21.41
C GLY A 127 -25.32 9.91 -21.07
N LEU A 128 -24.84 8.94 -21.85
CA LEU A 128 -23.55 8.30 -21.58
C LEU A 128 -22.38 9.31 -21.59
N ASP A 129 -22.48 10.36 -22.39
CA ASP A 129 -21.55 11.46 -22.50
C ASP A 129 -21.64 12.49 -21.35
N GLU A 130 -22.74 12.45 -20.59
CA GLU A 130 -22.96 13.29 -19.42
C GLU A 130 -22.38 12.65 -18.13
N ILE A 131 -21.96 11.36 -18.18
CA ILE A 131 -21.49 10.64 -17.00
C ILE A 131 -20.01 10.82 -16.79
N ASN A 132 -19.64 11.38 -15.64
CA ASN A 132 -18.25 11.56 -15.26
C ASN A 132 -17.72 10.33 -14.50
N LEU A 133 -16.81 9.60 -15.18
CA LEU A 133 -16.09 8.45 -14.61
C LEU A 133 -14.66 8.78 -14.19
N SER A 134 -14.21 10.03 -14.33
CA SER A 134 -12.83 10.39 -14.10
C SER A 134 -12.42 10.21 -12.63
N LEU A 135 -11.18 9.77 -12.44
CA LEU A 135 -10.51 9.65 -11.15
C LEU A 135 -9.17 10.36 -11.20
N THR A 136 -8.91 11.25 -10.26
CA THR A 136 -7.60 11.88 -10.08
C THR A 136 -6.96 11.35 -8.80
N ILE A 137 -5.74 10.83 -8.89
CA ILE A 137 -4.95 10.37 -7.77
C ILE A 137 -3.80 11.36 -7.55
N GLY A 138 -3.60 11.78 -6.30
CA GLY A 138 -2.54 12.73 -5.96
C GLY A 138 -2.80 14.14 -6.50
N ALA A 139 -4.00 14.67 -6.35
CA ALA A 139 -4.37 16.01 -6.83
C ALA A 139 -3.46 17.16 -6.33
N LYS A 140 -2.70 16.92 -5.24
CA LYS A 140 -1.74 17.88 -4.68
C LYS A 140 -0.32 17.73 -5.21
N ARG A 141 -0.07 16.73 -6.08
CA ARG A 141 1.25 16.46 -6.69
C ARG A 141 1.44 17.29 -7.94
N GLU A 142 2.69 17.48 -8.36
CA GLU A 142 3.01 18.19 -9.62
C GLU A 142 2.51 17.43 -10.85
N GLU A 143 2.55 16.10 -10.81
CA GLU A 143 2.04 15.23 -11.86
C GLU A 143 0.97 14.29 -11.31
N PRO A 144 -0.27 14.78 -11.08
CA PRO A 144 -1.35 13.92 -10.62
C PRO A 144 -1.70 12.89 -11.70
N LEU A 145 -2.02 11.67 -11.29
CA LEU A 145 -2.49 10.65 -12.21
C LEU A 145 -3.98 10.86 -12.49
N ASN A 146 -4.30 11.23 -13.72
CA ASN A 146 -5.66 11.43 -14.19
C ASN A 146 -6.12 10.23 -15.03
N LEU A 147 -7.15 9.55 -14.56
CA LEU A 147 -7.77 8.39 -15.21
C LEU A 147 -9.14 8.78 -15.76
N THR A 148 -9.43 8.39 -16.99
CA THR A 148 -10.73 8.63 -17.64
C THR A 148 -11.82 7.68 -17.15
N ILE A 149 -11.43 6.57 -16.53
CA ILE A 149 -12.29 5.60 -15.86
C ILE A 149 -11.70 5.33 -14.46
N PRO A 150 -12.51 4.98 -13.45
CA PRO A 150 -12.04 4.77 -12.08
C PRO A 150 -11.34 3.42 -11.91
N LEU A 151 -10.35 3.16 -12.78
CA LEU A 151 -9.64 1.89 -12.84
C LEU A 151 -8.15 2.12 -13.00
N LEU A 152 -7.36 1.56 -12.09
CA LEU A 152 -5.93 1.39 -12.20
C LEU A 152 -5.66 -0.07 -12.56
N TRP A 153 -4.94 -0.34 -13.67
CA TRP A 153 -4.78 -1.69 -14.24
C TRP A 153 -3.34 -1.98 -14.66
N GLN A 154 -3.09 -3.23 -15.04
CA GLN A 154 -1.83 -3.67 -15.63
C GLN A 154 -2.04 -4.07 -17.10
N GLY A 155 -1.09 -3.77 -17.97
CA GLY A 155 -1.13 -4.20 -19.37
C GLY A 155 -0.98 -3.07 -20.39
N ALA A 156 -1.63 -3.20 -21.54
CA ALA A 156 -1.52 -2.23 -22.62
C ALA A 156 -2.08 -0.86 -22.20
N ASN A 157 -1.30 0.20 -22.46
CA ASN A 157 -1.63 1.58 -22.10
C ASN A 157 -1.93 1.80 -20.61
N ALA A 158 -1.48 0.88 -19.74
CA ALA A 158 -1.59 1.04 -18.30
C ALA A 158 -0.66 2.16 -17.82
N PRO A 159 -1.05 2.92 -16.78
CA PRO A 159 -0.11 3.76 -16.08
C PRO A 159 1.06 2.92 -15.58
N THR A 160 2.28 3.39 -15.84
CA THR A 160 3.47 2.75 -15.29
C THR A 160 3.52 3.03 -13.80
N TYR A 161 3.70 1.99 -12.99
CA TYR A 161 3.84 2.17 -11.56
C TYR A 161 5.12 1.52 -11.04
N PHE A 162 5.75 2.25 -10.15
CA PHE A 162 6.87 1.77 -9.36
C PHE A 162 6.31 1.05 -8.12
N SER A 163 6.50 -0.26 -8.06
CA SER A 163 6.21 -1.01 -6.83
C SER A 163 7.49 -1.07 -6.01
N TRP A 164 7.50 -0.42 -4.86
CA TRP A 164 8.66 -0.44 -3.99
C TRP A 164 8.86 -1.85 -3.43
N LYS A 165 9.77 -2.54 -4.06
CA LYS A 165 10.41 -3.74 -3.56
C LYS A 165 11.80 -3.32 -3.15
N ILE A 166 12.18 -3.62 -1.94
CA ILE A 166 13.41 -3.20 -1.29
C ILE A 166 14.72 -3.45 -2.10
N ASN A 167 14.69 -4.17 -3.22
CA ASN A 167 15.87 -4.67 -3.95
C ASN A 167 16.16 -3.99 -5.28
N GLU A 168 15.38 -3.03 -5.73
CA GLU A 168 15.56 -2.45 -7.06
C GLU A 168 16.14 -1.04 -6.96
N LYS A 169 17.04 -0.69 -7.88
CA LYS A 169 17.60 0.65 -7.98
C LYS A 169 16.46 1.66 -8.15
N ILE A 170 16.15 2.37 -7.08
CA ILE A 170 15.01 3.28 -6.97
C ILE A 170 15.00 4.33 -8.10
N THR A 171 16.15 4.77 -8.57
CA THR A 171 16.26 5.95 -9.42
C THR A 171 15.73 5.80 -10.85
N ASN A 172 16.04 4.72 -11.56
CA ASN A 172 15.72 4.63 -12.99
C ASN A 172 14.28 4.20 -13.29
N GLU A 173 13.65 3.42 -12.40
CA GLU A 173 12.28 2.98 -12.58
C GLU A 173 11.28 4.02 -12.09
N LEU A 174 11.63 4.75 -11.04
CA LEU A 174 10.80 5.81 -10.48
C LEU A 174 10.62 6.97 -11.48
N ASP A 175 11.70 7.33 -12.22
CA ASP A 175 11.66 8.42 -13.21
C ASP A 175 10.69 8.15 -14.37
N ASN A 176 10.49 6.87 -14.71
CA ASN A 176 9.62 6.45 -15.80
C ASN A 176 8.22 6.03 -15.34
N SER A 177 7.90 6.24 -14.06
CA SER A 177 6.61 5.84 -13.48
C SER A 177 5.64 7.01 -13.40
N ASN A 178 4.35 6.69 -13.44
CA ASN A 178 3.26 7.65 -13.23
C ASN A 178 2.78 7.66 -11.77
N ILE A 179 3.10 6.61 -11.01
CA ILE A 179 2.66 6.42 -9.63
C ILE A 179 3.62 5.49 -8.88
N ALA A 180 3.79 5.70 -7.60
CA ALA A 180 4.53 4.80 -6.72
C ALA A 180 3.58 4.03 -5.80
N ILE A 181 3.82 2.72 -5.62
CA ILE A 181 3.03 1.85 -4.75
C ILE A 181 3.95 1.23 -3.70
N ILE A 182 3.67 1.48 -2.43
CA ILE A 182 4.31 0.81 -1.29
C ILE A 182 3.48 -0.43 -0.97
N ASP A 183 3.98 -1.62 -1.33
CA ASP A 183 3.26 -2.87 -1.12
C ASP A 183 3.58 -3.48 0.26
N LEU A 184 2.71 -3.26 1.22
CA LEU A 184 2.81 -3.82 2.58
C LEU A 184 2.18 -5.22 2.71
N THR A 185 1.54 -5.73 1.66
CA THR A 185 1.03 -7.11 1.65
C THR A 185 2.13 -8.13 1.40
N ALA A 186 3.25 -7.71 0.83
CA ALA A 186 4.43 -8.55 0.68
C ALA A 186 5.00 -8.90 2.07
N THR A 187 4.97 -10.18 2.42
CA THR A 187 5.37 -10.71 3.76
C THR A 187 6.76 -10.26 4.23
N ASN A 188 7.61 -9.87 3.30
CA ASN A 188 8.96 -9.39 3.59
C ASN A 188 8.99 -7.94 4.09
N ILE A 189 8.08 -7.10 3.63
CA ILE A 189 8.02 -5.68 3.98
C ILE A 189 7.25 -5.48 5.28
N SER A 190 6.08 -6.11 5.43
CA SER A 190 5.26 -5.98 6.63
C SER A 190 5.93 -6.47 7.91
N ARG A 191 6.90 -7.40 7.80
CA ARG A 191 7.70 -7.86 8.95
C ARG A 191 8.90 -6.96 9.26
N ARG A 192 9.35 -6.13 8.30
CA ARG A 192 10.52 -5.26 8.44
C ARG A 192 10.16 -3.83 8.82
N LEU A 193 9.01 -3.37 8.34
CA LEU A 193 8.41 -2.15 8.84
C LEU A 193 7.74 -2.51 10.16
N ASP A 194 8.36 -2.16 11.27
CA ASP A 194 7.64 -2.09 12.52
C ASP A 194 6.69 -0.87 12.40
N MET A 195 5.57 -1.10 11.67
CA MET A 195 4.56 -0.11 11.34
C MET A 195 3.79 0.41 12.56
N LYS A 196 4.27 0.13 13.75
CA LYS A 196 3.68 0.63 15.00
C LYS A 196 3.71 2.15 15.09
N ARG A 197 4.53 2.82 14.26
CA ARG A 197 4.65 4.28 14.26
C ARG A 197 4.35 4.86 12.88
N PRO A 198 3.51 5.90 12.79
CA PRO A 198 3.30 6.64 11.54
C PRO A 198 4.62 7.14 10.92
N THR A 199 5.64 7.41 11.76
CA THR A 199 6.95 7.91 11.35
C THR A 199 7.71 6.95 10.43
N ASP A 200 7.48 5.66 10.52
CA ASP A 200 8.22 4.67 9.72
C ASP A 200 7.75 4.66 8.28
N LEU A 201 6.43 4.72 8.08
CA LEU A 201 5.85 4.85 6.74
C LEU A 201 6.13 6.24 6.16
N ALA A 202 6.03 7.29 6.96
CA ALA A 202 6.34 8.66 6.54
C ALA A 202 7.78 8.77 6.01
N TYR A 203 8.73 8.12 6.67
CA TYR A 203 10.12 8.10 6.20
C TYR A 203 10.27 7.47 4.81
N VAL A 204 9.59 6.35 4.56
CA VAL A 204 9.60 5.70 3.22
C VAL A 204 8.96 6.60 2.17
N ILE A 205 7.85 7.24 2.52
CA ILE A 205 7.17 8.19 1.63
C ILE A 205 8.07 9.38 1.33
N ASP A 206 8.78 9.90 2.33
CA ASP A 206 9.73 11.01 2.13
C ASP A 206 10.89 10.61 1.22
N LEU A 207 11.41 9.38 1.32
CA LEU A 207 12.43 8.88 0.40
C LEU A 207 11.91 8.82 -1.05
N LEU A 208 10.70 8.32 -1.26
CA LEU A 208 10.07 8.28 -2.58
C LEU A 208 9.77 9.70 -3.11
N ASN A 209 9.34 10.60 -2.25
CA ASN A 209 9.14 12.00 -2.59
C ASN A 209 10.44 12.67 -3.01
N GLN A 210 11.53 12.47 -2.28
CA GLN A 210 12.85 13.01 -2.65
C GLN A 210 13.33 12.39 -3.97
N GLY A 211 13.20 11.08 -4.14
CA GLY A 211 13.60 10.37 -5.37
C GLY A 211 12.81 10.82 -6.60
N SER A 212 11.54 11.16 -6.45
CA SER A 212 10.67 11.64 -7.53
C SER A 212 10.54 13.16 -7.61
N ALA A 213 11.26 13.93 -6.78
CA ALA A 213 11.11 15.38 -6.64
C ALA A 213 9.66 15.83 -6.33
N ASN A 214 8.93 15.07 -5.51
CA ASN A 214 7.50 15.23 -5.19
C ASN A 214 6.54 15.13 -6.38
N ARG A 215 7.02 14.61 -7.50
CA ARG A 215 6.28 14.57 -8.76
C ARG A 215 5.13 13.56 -8.71
N LEU A 216 5.41 12.34 -8.21
CA LEU A 216 4.50 11.19 -8.33
C LEU A 216 3.50 11.07 -7.17
N PRO A 217 2.26 10.65 -7.43
CA PRO A 217 1.37 10.14 -6.39
C PRO A 217 1.92 8.86 -5.74
N ILE A 218 1.72 8.73 -4.43
CA ILE A 218 2.16 7.56 -3.65
C ILE A 218 0.95 6.86 -3.04
N LEU A 219 0.75 5.60 -3.39
CA LEU A 219 -0.26 4.72 -2.80
C LEU A 219 0.38 3.69 -1.87
N VAL A 220 -0.37 3.29 -0.84
CA VAL A 220 0.02 2.22 0.07
C VAL A 220 -0.94 1.05 -0.11
N ARG A 221 -0.41 -0.15 -0.37
CA ARG A 221 -1.20 -1.37 -0.56
C ARG A 221 -1.18 -2.20 0.72
N ILE A 222 -2.37 -2.47 1.29
CA ILE A 222 -2.56 -3.14 2.59
C ILE A 222 -3.62 -4.23 2.52
N TYR A 223 -3.56 -5.18 3.46
CA TYR A 223 -4.67 -6.10 3.71
C TYR A 223 -5.78 -5.44 4.52
N ALA A 224 -7.02 -5.87 4.27
CA ALA A 224 -8.21 -5.46 5.02
C ALA A 224 -8.28 -6.12 6.41
N GLY A 225 -7.27 -5.89 7.25
CA GLY A 225 -7.17 -6.45 8.60
C GLY A 225 -7.66 -5.47 9.67
N ASP A 226 -6.78 -4.62 10.15
CA ASP A 226 -7.04 -3.59 11.16
C ASP A 226 -7.09 -2.20 10.50
N LEU A 227 -8.13 -1.98 9.69
CA LEU A 227 -8.22 -0.81 8.81
C LEU A 227 -8.25 0.52 9.55
N ASP A 228 -8.90 0.62 10.71
CA ASP A 228 -9.00 1.91 11.41
C ASP A 228 -7.62 2.40 11.86
N ASN A 229 -6.78 1.50 12.37
CA ASN A 229 -5.42 1.83 12.75
C ASN A 229 -4.54 2.08 11.51
N ASP A 230 -4.59 1.19 10.53
CA ASP A 230 -3.75 1.27 9.34
C ASP A 230 -4.05 2.53 8.52
N LEU A 231 -5.32 2.84 8.28
CA LEU A 231 -5.72 4.05 7.56
C LEU A 231 -5.34 5.32 8.31
N GLY A 232 -5.47 5.31 9.64
CA GLY A 232 -5.03 6.43 10.48
C GLY A 232 -3.52 6.68 10.39
N VAL A 233 -2.72 5.63 10.29
CA VAL A 233 -1.27 5.72 10.05
C VAL A 233 -0.97 6.24 8.65
N ILE A 234 -1.62 5.67 7.62
CA ILE A 234 -1.43 6.05 6.23
C ILE A 234 -1.81 7.52 5.98
N ALA A 235 -2.96 7.97 6.49
CA ALA A 235 -3.39 9.35 6.36
C ALA A 235 -2.37 10.35 6.93
N LYS A 236 -1.76 10.02 8.08
CA LYS A 236 -0.74 10.85 8.74
C LYS A 236 0.64 10.76 8.09
N SER A 237 0.90 9.76 7.28
CA SER A 237 2.21 9.54 6.64
C SER A 237 2.45 10.38 5.38
N GLY A 238 1.40 11.04 4.85
CA GLY A 238 1.50 11.83 3.62
C GLY A 238 1.29 11.04 2.32
N ALA A 239 0.75 9.82 2.40
CA ALA A 239 0.33 9.05 1.23
C ALA A 239 -0.88 9.72 0.54
N ASP A 240 -0.96 9.59 -0.79
CA ASP A 240 -2.06 10.12 -1.60
C ASP A 240 -3.27 9.18 -1.64
N GLY A 241 -3.07 7.93 -1.27
CA GLY A 241 -4.16 6.97 -1.21
C GLY A 241 -3.73 5.58 -0.76
N VAL A 242 -4.71 4.68 -0.74
CA VAL A 242 -4.56 3.30 -0.30
C VAL A 242 -5.18 2.33 -1.29
N ILE A 243 -4.55 1.17 -1.46
CA ILE A 243 -5.12 0.01 -2.16
C ILE A 243 -5.46 -1.03 -1.10
N ILE A 244 -6.74 -1.34 -0.95
CA ILE A 244 -7.24 -2.30 0.02
C ILE A 244 -7.36 -3.67 -0.64
N VAL A 245 -6.68 -4.66 -0.08
CA VAL A 245 -6.67 -6.05 -0.54
C VAL A 245 -7.56 -6.89 0.38
N SER A 246 -8.53 -7.58 -0.21
CA SER A 246 -9.32 -8.60 0.49
C SER A 246 -8.53 -9.90 0.58
N ASP A 247 -8.33 -10.39 1.80
CA ASP A 247 -7.80 -11.74 2.06
C ASP A 247 -8.80 -12.55 2.90
N LYS A 248 -9.08 -12.11 4.12
CA LYS A 248 -10.01 -12.76 5.05
C LYS A 248 -11.24 -11.93 5.38
N VAL A 249 -11.15 -10.63 5.12
CA VAL A 249 -12.24 -9.68 5.32
C VAL A 249 -12.84 -9.35 3.96
N PRO A 250 -14.16 -9.45 3.77
CA PRO A 250 -14.80 -9.04 2.52
C PRO A 250 -14.48 -7.58 2.19
N ILE A 251 -14.16 -7.32 0.93
CA ILE A 251 -13.77 -5.99 0.46
C ILE A 251 -14.87 -4.96 0.73
N GLU A 252 -16.12 -5.37 0.64
CA GLU A 252 -17.29 -4.54 0.86
C GLU A 252 -17.37 -4.03 2.30
N ALA A 253 -17.10 -4.89 3.28
CA ALA A 253 -17.03 -4.49 4.69
C ALA A 253 -15.84 -3.54 4.94
N ALA A 254 -14.71 -3.83 4.32
CA ALA A 254 -13.51 -3.00 4.40
C ALA A 254 -13.76 -1.58 3.87
N LEU A 255 -14.42 -1.46 2.71
CA LEU A 255 -14.76 -0.17 2.12
C LEU A 255 -15.68 0.68 2.98
N VAL A 256 -16.65 0.06 3.64
CA VAL A 256 -17.54 0.78 4.55
C VAL A 256 -16.77 1.37 5.73
N SER A 257 -15.85 0.60 6.31
CA SER A 257 -14.99 1.09 7.40
C SER A 257 -14.05 2.21 6.94
N SER A 258 -13.63 2.18 5.67
CA SER A 258 -12.68 3.17 5.13
C SER A 258 -13.32 4.50 4.71
N ARG A 259 -14.64 4.61 4.64
CA ARG A 259 -15.36 5.80 4.11
C ARG A 259 -14.97 7.13 4.75
N ASN A 260 -14.68 7.13 6.03
CA ASN A 260 -14.31 8.35 6.75
C ASN A 260 -13.02 8.99 6.21
N TYR A 261 -12.20 8.20 5.52
CA TYR A 261 -10.92 8.63 4.97
C TYR A 261 -10.98 9.08 3.50
N ASN A 262 -12.12 8.90 2.80
CA ASN A 262 -12.27 9.27 1.38
C ASN A 262 -12.05 10.76 1.09
N LYS A 263 -12.21 11.62 2.09
CA LYS A 263 -11.95 13.06 1.95
C LYS A 263 -10.47 13.41 2.04
N GLU A 264 -9.68 12.53 2.63
CA GLU A 264 -8.26 12.75 2.93
C GLU A 264 -7.36 12.09 1.89
N MET A 265 -7.78 10.92 1.37
CA MET A 265 -6.99 10.12 0.44
C MET A 265 -7.87 9.33 -0.54
N THR A 266 -7.28 8.92 -1.67
CA THR A 266 -7.91 8.03 -2.64
C THR A 266 -7.97 6.61 -2.10
N ILE A 267 -9.13 5.94 -2.15
CA ILE A 267 -9.31 4.55 -1.72
C ILE A 267 -9.59 3.68 -2.94
N LEU A 268 -8.70 2.74 -3.23
CA LEU A 268 -8.85 1.78 -4.31
C LEU A 268 -9.18 0.39 -3.74
N ALA A 269 -10.21 -0.24 -4.31
CA ALA A 269 -10.55 -1.63 -4.01
C ALA A 269 -9.81 -2.56 -4.97
N GLU A 270 -9.01 -3.50 -4.45
CA GLU A 270 -8.33 -4.47 -5.29
C GLU A 270 -9.25 -5.62 -5.70
N THR A 271 -9.22 -5.95 -7.01
CA THR A 271 -9.93 -7.10 -7.57
C THR A 271 -9.03 -7.85 -8.55
N ASN A 272 -9.36 -9.13 -8.80
CA ASN A 272 -8.68 -9.94 -9.81
C ASN A 272 -9.49 -10.09 -11.12
N GLN A 273 -10.71 -9.61 -11.12
CA GLN A 273 -11.62 -9.71 -12.26
C GLN A 273 -12.20 -8.35 -12.61
N LEU A 274 -12.26 -8.06 -13.89
CA LEU A 274 -12.89 -6.86 -14.41
C LEU A 274 -14.39 -7.11 -14.59
N ASN A 275 -15.20 -6.61 -13.64
CA ASN A 275 -16.66 -6.71 -13.69
C ASN A 275 -17.27 -5.33 -13.36
N TYR A 276 -17.95 -4.73 -14.32
CA TYR A 276 -18.54 -3.40 -14.16
C TYR A 276 -19.67 -3.36 -13.12
N GLN A 277 -20.49 -4.42 -13.01
CA GLN A 277 -21.57 -4.49 -12.01
C GLN A 277 -21.03 -4.53 -10.58
N ASP A 278 -20.00 -5.35 -10.35
CA ASP A 278 -19.35 -5.39 -9.04
C ASP A 278 -18.60 -4.08 -8.75
N SER A 279 -18.00 -3.48 -9.78
CA SER A 279 -17.32 -2.19 -9.63
C SER A 279 -18.28 -1.08 -9.22
N VAL A 280 -19.48 -0.99 -9.77
CA VAL A 280 -20.51 -0.03 -9.32
C VAL A 280 -20.83 -0.21 -7.84
N LYS A 281 -20.96 -1.45 -7.39
CA LYS A 281 -21.24 -1.75 -5.97
C LYS A 281 -20.10 -1.32 -5.06
N LEU A 282 -18.85 -1.61 -5.46
CA LEU A 282 -17.67 -1.19 -4.70
C LEU A 282 -17.52 0.33 -4.65
N LEU A 283 -17.74 1.03 -5.76
CA LEU A 283 -17.75 2.49 -5.81
C LEU A 283 -18.84 3.08 -4.89
N ALA A 284 -20.06 2.54 -4.96
CA ALA A 284 -21.16 2.96 -4.09
C ALA A 284 -20.90 2.65 -2.60
N LEU A 285 -20.07 1.66 -2.29
CA LEU A 285 -19.63 1.33 -0.93
C LEU A 285 -18.51 2.23 -0.43
N GLY A 286 -17.93 3.07 -1.26
CA GLY A 286 -16.97 4.07 -0.84
C GLY A 286 -15.58 3.92 -1.46
N ALA A 287 -15.37 3.03 -2.43
CA ALA A 287 -14.17 3.06 -3.22
C ALA A 287 -14.14 4.31 -4.11
N SER A 288 -12.99 4.98 -4.21
CA SER A 288 -12.76 6.03 -5.21
C SER A 288 -12.54 5.42 -6.60
N GLY A 289 -12.04 4.20 -6.65
CA GLY A 289 -11.76 3.46 -7.88
C GLY A 289 -11.40 2.00 -7.59
N ILE A 290 -11.06 1.29 -8.65
CA ILE A 290 -10.71 -0.14 -8.63
C ILE A 290 -9.23 -0.31 -9.00
N PHE A 291 -8.53 -1.19 -8.30
CA PHE A 291 -7.20 -1.67 -8.70
C PHE A 291 -7.32 -3.09 -9.24
N LEU A 292 -7.05 -3.26 -10.53
CA LEU A 292 -7.13 -4.56 -11.19
C LEU A 292 -5.76 -5.22 -11.25
N GLN A 293 -5.60 -6.37 -10.59
CA GLN A 293 -4.34 -7.13 -10.61
C GLN A 293 -4.09 -7.87 -11.93
N SER A 294 -5.15 -8.29 -12.63
CA SER A 294 -5.00 -8.98 -13.90
C SER A 294 -4.66 -8.01 -15.04
N LYS A 295 -3.97 -8.53 -16.06
CA LYS A 295 -3.73 -7.77 -17.29
C LYS A 295 -5.02 -7.56 -18.03
N CYS A 296 -5.19 -6.34 -18.56
CA CYS A 296 -6.35 -5.93 -19.32
C CYS A 296 -5.95 -5.43 -20.71
N SER A 297 -6.75 -5.74 -21.72
CA SER A 297 -6.54 -5.21 -23.08
C SER A 297 -7.22 -3.85 -23.25
N GLY A 298 -6.80 -3.07 -24.26
CA GLY A 298 -7.44 -1.78 -24.55
C GLY A 298 -8.90 -1.89 -24.98
N SER A 299 -9.31 -3.03 -25.58
CA SER A 299 -10.72 -3.32 -25.92
C SER A 299 -11.56 -3.55 -24.67
N ASP A 300 -11.05 -4.35 -23.72
CA ASP A 300 -11.75 -4.65 -22.48
C ASP A 300 -11.98 -3.38 -21.65
N LEU A 301 -11.01 -2.46 -21.64
CA LEU A 301 -11.11 -1.17 -20.96
C LEU A 301 -12.21 -0.27 -21.54
N LYS A 302 -12.31 -0.22 -22.88
CA LYS A 302 -13.36 0.56 -23.54
C LYS A 302 -14.75 -0.02 -23.24
N GLU A 303 -14.89 -1.33 -23.37
CA GLU A 303 -16.14 -2.03 -23.08
C GLU A 303 -16.54 -1.85 -21.61
N PHE A 304 -15.57 -1.99 -20.69
CA PHE A 304 -15.78 -1.75 -19.28
C PHE A 304 -16.24 -0.32 -19.00
N GLY A 305 -15.57 0.70 -19.55
CA GLY A 305 -15.95 2.10 -19.35
C GLY A 305 -17.35 2.42 -19.83
N VAL A 306 -17.73 1.94 -21.02
CA VAL A 306 -19.08 2.12 -21.56
C VAL A 306 -20.14 1.39 -20.72
N SER A 307 -19.86 0.17 -20.30
CA SER A 307 -20.79 -0.63 -19.48
C SER A 307 -20.94 -0.04 -18.08
N LEU A 308 -19.86 0.44 -17.49
CA LEU A 308 -19.86 1.12 -16.19
C LEU A 308 -20.70 2.42 -16.26
N ALA A 309 -20.47 3.25 -17.27
CA ALA A 309 -21.24 4.47 -17.49
C ALA A 309 -22.74 4.17 -17.65
N LYS A 310 -23.07 3.15 -18.45
CA LYS A 310 -24.47 2.72 -18.64
C LYS A 310 -25.13 2.31 -17.32
N GLU A 311 -24.45 1.51 -16.50
CA GLU A 311 -24.97 1.06 -15.22
C GLU A 311 -25.18 2.23 -14.26
N ILE A 312 -24.21 3.14 -14.15
CA ILE A 312 -24.32 4.36 -13.32
C ILE A 312 -25.48 5.24 -13.79
N GLY A 313 -25.63 5.43 -15.10
CA GLY A 313 -26.75 6.17 -15.68
C GLY A 313 -28.11 5.56 -15.36
N LEU A 314 -28.23 4.22 -15.34
CA LEU A 314 -29.46 3.53 -14.95
C LEU A 314 -29.83 3.77 -13.47
N LEU A 315 -28.84 4.04 -12.62
CA LEU A 315 -29.07 4.45 -11.23
C LEU A 315 -29.54 5.91 -11.13
N GLY A 316 -29.47 6.68 -12.20
CA GLY A 316 -29.84 8.09 -12.25
C GLY A 316 -28.76 9.03 -11.72
N VAL A 317 -27.51 8.60 -11.79
CA VAL A 317 -26.33 9.31 -11.25
C VAL A 317 -25.46 9.81 -12.40
N GLY A 318 -24.98 11.04 -12.31
CA GLY A 318 -24.13 11.66 -13.34
C GLY A 318 -22.64 11.59 -13.06
N SER A 319 -22.24 11.16 -11.87
CA SER A 319 -20.82 11.04 -11.50
C SER A 319 -20.60 9.91 -10.52
N ILE A 320 -19.42 9.29 -10.57
CA ILE A 320 -19.01 8.30 -9.55
C ILE A 320 -18.99 8.88 -8.14
N SER A 321 -18.74 10.18 -8.00
CA SER A 321 -18.77 10.87 -6.70
C SER A 321 -20.15 10.92 -6.04
N ASP A 322 -21.20 10.75 -6.83
CA ASP A 322 -22.60 10.82 -6.38
C ASP A 322 -23.16 9.43 -6.05
N LEU A 323 -22.37 8.38 -6.27
CA LEU A 323 -22.73 7.02 -5.86
C LEU A 323 -22.63 6.87 -4.33
N GLY A 324 -23.66 6.25 -3.77
CA GLY A 324 -23.70 5.95 -2.33
C GLY A 324 -24.48 4.69 -2.02
N THR A 325 -24.53 4.31 -0.75
CA THR A 325 -25.27 3.11 -0.29
C THR A 325 -26.76 3.19 -0.50
N GLU A 326 -27.32 4.38 -0.71
CA GLU A 326 -28.71 4.57 -1.10
C GLU A 326 -29.05 3.91 -2.45
N HIS A 327 -28.05 3.72 -3.32
CA HIS A 327 -28.16 3.01 -4.60
C HIS A 327 -27.97 1.49 -4.47
N LEU A 328 -27.84 0.98 -3.26
CA LEU A 328 -27.61 -0.44 -3.00
C LEU A 328 -28.71 -1.02 -2.11
N ARG A 329 -29.05 -2.28 -2.36
CA ARG A 329 -29.91 -3.11 -1.49
C ARG A 329 -29.29 -4.50 -1.38
N THR A 330 -29.64 -5.21 -0.32
CA THR A 330 -29.26 -6.61 -0.15
C THR A 330 -30.46 -7.45 0.30
N THR A 331 -30.47 -8.73 -0.07
CA THR A 331 -31.42 -9.70 0.47
C THR A 331 -30.87 -10.46 1.67
N SER A 332 -29.58 -10.28 1.95
CA SER A 332 -28.85 -10.97 3.02
C SER A 332 -28.75 -10.10 4.28
N GLN A 333 -29.32 -10.57 5.39
CA GLN A 333 -29.20 -9.89 6.68
C GLN A 333 -27.73 -9.79 7.14
N ARG A 334 -26.91 -10.80 6.82
CA ARG A 334 -25.48 -10.79 7.13
C ARG A 334 -24.78 -9.65 6.40
N VAL A 335 -25.04 -9.48 5.12
CA VAL A 335 -24.46 -8.38 4.31
C VAL A 335 -24.95 -7.04 4.83
N ALA A 336 -26.24 -6.90 5.11
CA ALA A 336 -26.79 -5.67 5.69
C ALA A 336 -26.10 -5.28 7.00
N SER A 337 -25.86 -6.25 7.88
CA SER A 337 -25.18 -5.99 9.17
C SER A 337 -23.71 -5.59 9.00
N MET A 338 -23.02 -6.15 8.00
CA MET A 338 -21.60 -5.88 7.75
C MET A 338 -21.36 -4.56 6.99
N THR A 339 -22.31 -4.17 6.13
CA THR A 339 -22.11 -3.04 5.20
C THR A 339 -23.00 -1.84 5.47
N GLY A 340 -24.00 -1.99 6.33
CA GLY A 340 -24.99 -0.93 6.56
C GLY A 340 -25.97 -0.71 5.37
N ILE A 341 -25.92 -1.55 4.33
CA ILE A 341 -26.85 -1.47 3.19
C ILE A 341 -28.26 -1.88 3.66
N ALA A 342 -29.28 -1.16 3.20
CA ALA A 342 -30.67 -1.49 3.51
C ALA A 342 -31.08 -2.83 2.87
N ILE A 343 -31.89 -3.61 3.60
CA ILE A 343 -32.49 -4.85 3.09
C ILE A 343 -33.56 -4.49 2.04
N ALA A 344 -33.60 -5.24 0.93
CA ALA A 344 -34.56 -5.06 -0.12
C ALA A 344 -36.02 -5.14 0.43
N GLY A 345 -36.84 -4.16 0.08
CA GLY A 345 -38.22 -4.02 0.61
C GLY A 345 -38.28 -3.25 1.95
N TYR A 346 -37.17 -2.88 2.54
CA TYR A 346 -37.09 -2.10 3.77
C TYR A 346 -36.22 -0.86 3.59
N ASN A 347 -36.50 0.18 4.38
CA ASN A 347 -35.65 1.39 4.38
C ASN A 347 -34.63 1.39 5.53
N SER A 348 -34.30 0.25 6.07
CA SER A 348 -33.40 0.08 7.21
C SER A 348 -32.57 -1.19 7.10
N VAL A 349 -31.41 -1.19 7.76
CA VAL A 349 -30.51 -2.34 7.83
C VAL A 349 -31.15 -3.53 8.56
N LEU A 350 -31.93 -3.24 9.61
CA LEU A 350 -32.59 -4.24 10.45
C LEU A 350 -34.07 -3.90 10.55
N PRO A 351 -34.98 -4.58 9.81
CA PRO A 351 -36.41 -4.31 9.85
C PRO A 351 -37.03 -4.59 11.21
N ILE A 352 -36.37 -5.42 12.04
CA ILE A 352 -36.89 -5.89 13.36
C ILE A 352 -36.82 -4.78 14.43
N TRP A 353 -36.03 -3.74 14.24
CA TRP A 353 -35.78 -2.68 15.23
C TRP A 353 -36.55 -1.39 14.95
N ARG A 354 -37.62 -1.45 14.17
CA ARG A 354 -38.53 -0.31 14.04
C ARG A 354 -39.50 -0.34 15.22
N HIS A 355 -39.19 0.38 16.27
CA HIS A 355 -40.10 0.87 17.24
C HIS A 355 -40.39 2.35 17.02
#